data_2d1e3f54fea12619c1794c71486059df
#
_entry.id   2d1e3f54fea12619c1794c71486059df
#
_cell.length_a   1.000
_cell.length_b   1.000
_cell.length_c   1.000
_cell.angle_alpha   90.00
_cell.angle_beta   90.00
_cell.angle_gamma   90.00
#
_symmetry.space_group_name_H-M   'P 1'
#
loop_
_entity.id
_entity.type
_entity.pdbx_description
1 polymer ?
#
loop_
_entity_poly.entity_id
_entity_poly.type
_entity_poly.pdbx_seq_one_letter_code
_entity_poly.pdbx_strand_id
1 'polypeptide(L)' 'MLFRSVYFLEKNFTFKNFLQSQDFVNNVGKISEEEGHHPDISFGWGYAKVTITTHAIEGLSENDFILAAKIDKIS' A
#
# COMPACT_ATOMS: atom_id res chain seq x y z
N MET A 1 -13.96 27.47 7.66
CA MET A 1 -14.00 26.22 6.94
C MET A 1 -12.85 25.32 7.38
N LEU A 2 -13.15 24.07 7.62
CA LEU A 2 -12.12 23.12 7.96
C LEU A 2 -11.62 22.43 6.71
N PHE A 3 -10.32 22.44 6.54
CA PHE A 3 -9.68 21.68 5.48
C PHE A 3 -9.28 20.35 6.06
N ARG A 4 -9.69 19.30 5.37
CA ARG A 4 -9.26 17.97 5.74
C ARG A 4 -8.03 17.64 4.90
N SER A 5 -6.92 17.43 5.56
CA SER A 5 -5.71 17.01 4.90
C SER A 5 -5.75 15.53 4.59
N VAL A 6 -5.27 15.17 3.42
CA VAL A 6 -5.13 13.78 3.03
C VAL A 6 -3.63 13.50 2.92
N TYR A 7 -3.19 12.49 3.66
CA TYR A 7 -1.80 12.07 3.64
C TYR A 7 -1.71 10.69 3.03
N PHE A 8 -0.65 10.43 2.27
CA PHE A 8 -0.48 9.12 1.67
C PHE A 8 0.98 8.74 1.56
N LEU A 9 1.20 7.44 1.56
CA LEU A 9 2.47 6.82 1.23
C LEU A 9 2.25 6.05 -0.05
N GLU A 10 3.11 6.24 -1.03
CA GLU A 10 3.00 5.56 -2.30
C GLU A 10 4.31 4.91 -2.66
N LYS A 11 4.24 3.68 -3.15
CA LYS A 11 5.43 2.99 -3.60
C LYS A 11 5.13 2.18 -4.85
N ASN A 12 6.09 2.19 -5.77
CA ASN A 12 6.02 1.45 -7.02
C ASN A 12 7.00 0.29 -6.97
N PHE A 13 6.52 -0.86 -7.43
CA PHE A 13 7.32 -2.08 -7.49
C PHE A 13 7.36 -2.58 -8.92
N THR A 14 8.47 -3.16 -9.33
CA THR A 14 8.62 -3.71 -10.69
C THR A 14 8.87 -5.21 -10.62
N PHE A 15 8.35 -5.91 -11.63
CA PHE A 15 8.41 -7.36 -11.70
C PHE A 15 8.71 -7.80 -13.13
N LYS A 16 9.05 -9.07 -13.30
CA LYS A 16 9.43 -9.62 -14.61
C LYS A 16 8.23 -9.92 -15.51
N ASN A 17 7.04 -10.12 -14.91
CA ASN A 17 5.86 -10.49 -15.68
C ASN A 17 4.60 -10.21 -14.87
N PHE A 18 3.45 -10.51 -15.48
CA PHE A 18 2.16 -10.24 -14.86
C PHE A 18 1.91 -11.12 -13.63
N LEU A 19 2.28 -12.38 -13.71
CA LEU A 19 2.06 -13.30 -12.58
C LEU A 19 2.81 -12.88 -11.33
N GLN A 20 4.03 -12.39 -11.49
CA GLN A 20 4.80 -11.90 -10.34
C GLN A 20 4.14 -10.67 -9.72
N SER A 21 3.63 -9.76 -10.55
CA SER A 21 2.88 -8.60 -10.05
C SER A 21 1.64 -9.05 -9.29
N GLN A 22 0.90 -10.00 -9.84
CA GLN A 22 -0.31 -10.51 -9.23
C GLN A 22 -0.03 -11.22 -7.90
N ASP A 23 1.02 -12.03 -7.85
CA ASP A 23 1.41 -12.71 -6.62
C ASP A 23 1.76 -11.71 -5.52
N PHE A 24 2.49 -10.68 -5.88
CA PHE A 24 2.82 -9.61 -4.94
C PHE A 24 1.55 -8.95 -4.40
N VAL A 25 0.61 -8.60 -5.27
CA VAL A 25 -0.66 -7.98 -4.88
C VAL A 25 -1.46 -8.88 -3.96
N ASN A 26 -1.49 -10.19 -4.24
CA ASN A 26 -2.18 -11.14 -3.38
C ASN A 26 -1.56 -11.18 -1.98
N ASN A 27 -0.24 -11.12 -1.89
CA ASN A 27 0.47 -11.10 -0.61
C ASN A 27 0.22 -9.79 0.14
N VAL A 28 0.17 -8.68 -0.56
CA VAL A 28 -0.20 -7.38 0.05
C VAL A 28 -1.61 -7.47 0.62
N GLY A 29 -2.52 -8.12 -0.10
CA GLY A 29 -3.89 -8.31 0.38
C GLY A 29 -3.95 -9.08 1.68
N LYS A 30 -3.18 -10.15 1.82
CA LYS A 30 -3.12 -10.93 3.06
C LYS A 30 -2.62 -10.09 4.23
N ILE A 31 -1.57 -9.34 4.02
CA ILE A 31 -1.02 -8.47 5.06
C ILE A 31 -2.03 -7.41 5.46
N SER A 32 -2.71 -6.82 4.48
CA SER A 32 -3.70 -5.78 4.70
C SER A 32 -4.85 -6.28 5.55
N GLU A 33 -5.32 -7.50 5.31
CA GLU A 33 -6.38 -8.10 6.11
C GLU A 33 -5.91 -8.40 7.53
N GLU A 34 -4.69 -8.87 7.70
CA GLU A 34 -4.11 -9.14 9.01
C GLU A 34 -4.00 -7.85 9.84
N GLU A 35 -3.61 -6.75 9.19
CA GLU A 35 -3.42 -5.47 9.86
C GLU A 35 -4.73 -4.67 9.99
N GLY A 36 -5.79 -5.09 9.31
CA GLY A 36 -7.03 -4.32 9.28
C GLY A 36 -6.86 -2.95 8.64
N HIS A 37 -5.94 -2.83 7.70
CA HIS A 37 -5.59 -1.58 7.05
C HIS A 37 -5.42 -1.84 5.56
N HIS A 38 -6.28 -1.24 4.75
CA HIS A 38 -6.40 -1.60 3.34
C HIS A 38 -5.89 -0.48 2.43
N PRO A 39 -4.80 -0.73 1.67
CA PRO A 39 -4.30 0.23 0.70
C PRO A 39 -5.07 0.17 -0.60
N ASP A 40 -4.86 1.17 -1.44
CA ASP A 40 -5.28 1.10 -2.83
C ASP A 40 -4.14 0.51 -3.64
N ILE A 41 -4.48 -0.39 -4.56
CA ILE A 41 -3.47 -1.08 -5.35
C ILE A 41 -3.84 -1.01 -6.83
N SER A 42 -2.88 -0.59 -7.64
CA SER A 42 -2.94 -0.69 -9.09
C SER A 42 -1.83 -1.61 -9.54
N PHE A 43 -2.11 -2.53 -10.44
CA PHE A 43 -1.05 -3.40 -10.95
C PHE A 43 -1.35 -3.84 -12.37
N GLY A 44 -0.30 -4.32 -13.03
CA GLY A 44 -0.41 -4.82 -14.37
C GLY A 44 0.84 -5.60 -14.71
N TRP A 45 1.13 -5.73 -16.00
CA TRP A 45 2.31 -6.46 -16.43
C TRP A 45 3.57 -5.76 -15.94
N GLY A 46 4.29 -6.43 -15.06
CA GLY A 46 5.58 -5.97 -14.59
C GLY A 46 5.58 -4.85 -13.57
N TYR A 47 4.41 -4.47 -13.02
CA TYR A 47 4.39 -3.41 -12.02
C TYR A 47 3.25 -3.57 -11.01
N ALA A 48 3.45 -2.97 -9.85
CA ALA A 48 2.39 -2.75 -8.88
C ALA A 48 2.65 -1.42 -8.18
N LYS A 49 1.58 -0.65 -7.97
CA LYS A 49 1.63 0.60 -7.23
C LYS A 49 0.73 0.46 -6.02
N VAL A 50 1.28 0.69 -4.83
CA VAL A 50 0.55 0.59 -3.57
C VAL A 50 0.48 1.98 -2.95
N THR A 51 -0.73 2.40 -2.63
CA THR A 51 -0.97 3.72 -2.01
C THR A 51 -1.72 3.51 -0.70
N ILE A 52 -1.11 3.94 0.39
CA ILE A 52 -1.71 3.90 1.71
C ILE A 52 -2.17 5.32 2.03
N THR A 53 -3.48 5.51 2.16
CA THR A 53 -4.07 6.82 2.38
C THR A 53 -4.70 6.89 3.75
N THR A 54 -4.49 8.00 4.45
CA THR A 54 -5.18 8.27 5.69
C THR A 54 -5.77 9.67 5.66
N HIS A 55 -6.97 9.78 6.23
CA HIS A 55 -7.64 11.05 6.43
C HIS A 55 -7.51 11.39 7.90
N ALA A 56 -6.53 12.21 8.21
CA ALA A 56 -6.24 12.55 9.60
C ALA A 56 -5.91 14.04 9.74
N ILE A 57 -6.15 14.54 10.92
CA ILE A 57 -5.82 15.95 11.22
C ILE A 57 -4.31 16.10 11.36
N GLU A 58 -3.65 15.12 11.92
CA GLU A 58 -2.24 15.20 12.29
C GLU A 58 -1.29 14.46 11.35
N GLY A 59 -1.81 13.88 10.26
CA GLY A 59 -0.98 13.20 9.28
C GLY A 59 -1.06 11.69 9.35
N LEU A 60 -0.04 11.04 8.79
CA LEU A 60 0.02 9.59 8.73
C LEU A 60 0.18 8.99 10.13
N SER A 61 -0.50 7.89 10.38
CA SER A 61 -0.41 7.20 11.66
C SER A 61 0.72 6.18 11.65
N GLU A 62 1.07 5.71 12.85
CA GLU A 62 2.05 4.64 12.99
C GLU A 62 1.63 3.39 12.20
N ASN A 63 0.34 3.09 12.15
CA ASN A 63 -0.17 1.94 11.41
C ASN A 63 0.11 2.02 9.92
N ASP A 64 0.12 3.22 9.35
CA ASP A 64 0.46 3.40 7.93
C ASP A 64 1.90 2.97 7.67
N PHE A 65 2.82 3.35 8.54
CA PHE A 65 4.23 3.01 8.41
C PHE A 65 4.50 1.52 8.68
N ILE A 66 3.77 0.93 9.62
CA ILE A 66 3.87 -0.50 9.89
C ILE A 66 3.43 -1.30 8.66
N LEU A 67 2.32 -0.94 8.07
CA LEU A 67 1.84 -1.60 6.85
C LEU A 67 2.86 -1.45 5.72
N ALA A 68 3.36 -0.25 5.51
CA ALA A 68 4.35 0.01 4.48
C ALA A 68 5.60 -0.83 4.68
N ALA A 69 6.09 -0.95 5.91
CA ALA A 69 7.28 -1.75 6.23
C ALA A 69 7.04 -3.24 5.95
N LYS A 70 5.86 -3.75 6.28
CA LYS A 70 5.54 -5.15 6.02
C LYS A 70 5.45 -5.45 4.52
N ILE A 71 4.90 -4.51 3.76
CA ILE A 71 4.83 -4.65 2.31
C ILE A 71 6.23 -4.65 1.70
N ASP A 72 7.12 -3.79 2.19
CA ASP A 72 8.51 -3.75 1.71
C ASP A 72 9.22 -5.09 1.90
N LYS A 73 8.93 -5.81 2.97
CA LYS A 73 9.58 -7.09 3.25
C LYS A 73 9.24 -8.18 2.25
N ILE A 74 8.11 -8.09 1.58
CA ILE A 74 7.68 -9.11 0.63
C ILE A 74 7.99 -8.74 -0.82
N SER A 75 8.56 -7.58 -1.05
CA SER A 75 8.86 -7.13 -2.41
C SER A 75 10.21 -7.65 -2.94
#